data_86de89e5fa0ddc720af5aa386909d60c
#
_entry.id   86de89e5fa0ddc720af5aa386909d60c
#
_cell.length_a   1.000
_cell.length_b   1.000
_cell.length_c   1.000
_cell.angle_alpha   90.00
_cell.angle_beta   90.00
_cell.angle_gamma   90.00
#
_symmetry.space_group_name_H-M   'P 1'
#
loop_
_entity.id
_entity.type
_entity.pdbx_description
1 polymer ?
#
loop_
_entity_poly.entity_id
_entity_poly.type
_entity_poly.pdbx_seq_one_letter_code
_entity_poly.pdbx_strand_id
1 'polypeptide(L)'
;MNFALSEDHEFLRDSAAKFVDEQVDLSPLLRPGADVSDAGYDQLWDKIVELGWSAITVPEAYGGLGMDYVDLIMIIGETGRALAPSPLFGTLAGAWAIEKAGSEAQKSDLLPKLAEGLKLALAVADETGSYDNMDSDVTAKASGDGVRLSGTKSFVVDAASADHIVVSALLDGRKDYFVIDRSAAGVEIEVLQWRDITRQVCKVVLNDVAAERLEQSSDDVWPWVRDRMYLVLAAESAAGIRMVLDDAVTYAKERIAFGRPIGAFQAIKHQLANIAGSAEGANALVQYAAWALSEDDGEGSLAAAMAQSYTSEHYKEATHRNIQVFGAIGFTWEMKNHLYYKRARCNAELLGSPASQREQVVRMLEQKAA
;
A
#
# COMPACT_ATOMS: atom_id res chain seq x y z
N MET A 1 12.92 21.25 -12.98
CA MET A 1 12.58 19.86 -12.65
C MET A 1 12.84 18.98 -13.87
N ASN A 2 13.63 17.95 -13.73
CA ASN A 2 13.78 16.93 -14.76
C ASN A 2 13.09 15.66 -14.24
N PHE A 3 11.92 15.32 -14.80
CA PHE A 3 11.16 14.11 -14.42
C PHE A 3 11.57 12.88 -15.25
N ALA A 4 12.63 12.97 -16.04
CA ALA A 4 13.15 11.80 -16.72
C ALA A 4 13.80 10.86 -15.70
N LEU A 5 13.41 9.60 -15.75
CA LEU A 5 14.06 8.55 -14.96
C LEU A 5 15.53 8.46 -15.33
N SER A 6 16.41 8.26 -14.35
CA SER A 6 17.81 7.95 -14.59
C SER A 6 17.97 6.52 -15.12
N GLU A 7 19.16 6.20 -15.67
CA GLU A 7 19.48 4.84 -16.08
C GLU A 7 19.39 3.86 -14.89
N ASP A 8 19.73 4.30 -13.68
CA ASP A 8 19.63 3.50 -12.46
C ASP A 8 18.16 3.19 -12.08
N HIS A 9 17.26 4.19 -12.18
CA HIS A 9 15.81 3.97 -11.96
C HIS A 9 15.23 3.00 -13.00
N GLU A 10 15.62 3.12 -14.27
CA GLU A 10 15.17 2.19 -15.31
C GLU A 10 15.70 0.76 -15.05
N PHE A 11 16.95 0.63 -14.65
CA PHE A 11 17.55 -0.65 -14.26
C PHE A 11 16.84 -1.28 -13.06
N LEU A 12 16.53 -0.49 -12.03
CA LEU A 12 15.81 -0.95 -10.84
C LEU A 12 14.40 -1.44 -11.20
N ARG A 13 13.67 -0.66 -12.00
CA ARG A 13 12.33 -1.04 -12.51
C ARG A 13 12.40 -2.34 -13.31
N ASP A 14 13.32 -2.45 -14.26
CA ASP A 14 13.44 -3.63 -15.13
C ASP A 14 13.85 -4.87 -14.32
N SER A 15 14.68 -4.70 -13.30
CA SER A 15 15.05 -5.76 -12.36
C SER A 15 13.83 -6.20 -11.53
N ALA A 16 13.04 -5.25 -11.04
CA ALA A 16 11.81 -5.54 -10.32
C ALA A 16 10.76 -6.22 -11.22
N ALA A 17 10.63 -5.77 -12.47
CA ALA A 17 9.73 -6.40 -13.46
C ALA A 17 10.11 -7.86 -13.69
N LYS A 18 11.40 -8.14 -13.93
CA LYS A 18 11.89 -9.51 -14.11
C LYS A 18 11.61 -10.37 -12.89
N PHE A 19 11.89 -9.82 -11.68
CA PHE A 19 11.64 -10.52 -10.43
C PHE A 19 10.17 -10.94 -10.29
N VAL A 20 9.22 -10.02 -10.47
CA VAL A 20 7.80 -10.35 -10.29
C VAL A 20 7.29 -11.30 -11.39
N ASP A 21 7.79 -11.18 -12.62
CA ASP A 21 7.42 -12.08 -13.73
C ASP A 21 7.90 -13.52 -13.47
N GLU A 22 9.03 -13.71 -12.78
CA GLU A 22 9.57 -15.01 -12.44
C GLU A 22 9.02 -15.60 -11.13
N GLN A 23 8.61 -14.74 -10.18
CA GLN A 23 8.31 -15.18 -8.81
C GLN A 23 6.82 -15.13 -8.45
N VAL A 24 6.00 -14.34 -9.16
CA VAL A 24 4.59 -14.20 -8.82
C VAL A 24 3.72 -15.05 -9.74
N ASP A 25 3.05 -16.04 -9.17
CA ASP A 25 2.02 -16.84 -9.86
C ASP A 25 0.66 -16.63 -9.18
N LEU A 26 -0.26 -16.01 -9.89
CA LEU A 26 -1.63 -15.78 -9.42
C LEU A 26 -2.59 -16.94 -9.72
N SER A 27 -2.14 -17.98 -10.44
CA SER A 27 -2.99 -19.13 -10.81
C SER A 27 -3.66 -19.80 -9.62
N PRO A 28 -3.00 -19.97 -8.46
CA PRO A 28 -3.64 -20.55 -7.29
C PRO A 28 -4.81 -19.73 -6.73
N LEU A 29 -4.84 -18.41 -7.02
CA LEU A 29 -5.91 -17.50 -6.60
C LEU A 29 -7.13 -17.51 -7.54
N LEU A 30 -7.04 -18.17 -8.69
CA LEU A 30 -8.12 -18.22 -9.68
C LEU A 30 -9.14 -19.34 -9.36
N ARG A 31 -9.57 -19.41 -8.08
CA ARG A 31 -10.57 -20.35 -7.61
C ARG A 31 -11.36 -19.79 -6.42
N PRO A 32 -12.62 -20.21 -6.22
CA PRO A 32 -13.37 -19.86 -5.02
C PRO A 32 -12.68 -20.35 -3.74
N GLY A 33 -12.64 -19.51 -2.71
CA GLY A 33 -12.09 -19.87 -1.40
C GLY A 33 -10.56 -19.80 -1.31
N ALA A 34 -9.87 -19.35 -2.36
CA ALA A 34 -8.44 -19.07 -2.30
C ALA A 34 -8.17 -17.83 -1.46
N ASP A 35 -7.00 -17.79 -0.83
CA ASP A 35 -6.50 -16.66 -0.08
C ASP A 35 -5.00 -16.38 -0.40
N VAL A 36 -4.45 -15.36 0.24
CA VAL A 36 -3.08 -14.87 -0.03
C VAL A 36 -2.01 -15.95 0.19
N SER A 37 -2.22 -16.90 1.10
CA SER A 37 -1.25 -17.97 1.40
C SER A 37 -1.12 -18.99 0.27
N ASP A 38 -2.16 -19.16 -0.54
CA ASP A 38 -2.14 -20.04 -1.71
C ASP A 38 -1.14 -19.56 -2.80
N ALA A 39 -0.80 -18.28 -2.81
CA ALA A 39 0.09 -17.66 -3.81
C ALA A 39 1.54 -17.45 -3.33
N GLY A 40 1.99 -18.20 -2.34
CA GLY A 40 3.39 -18.18 -1.92
C GLY A 40 3.81 -16.94 -1.15
N TYR A 41 2.94 -16.39 -0.31
CA TYR A 41 3.11 -15.17 0.45
C TYR A 41 4.43 -15.12 1.26
N ASP A 42 4.76 -16.17 2.02
CA ASP A 42 5.99 -16.20 2.82
C ASP A 42 7.25 -16.42 1.97
N GLN A 43 7.16 -17.28 0.96
CA GLN A 43 8.30 -17.53 0.05
C GLN A 43 8.67 -16.30 -0.77
N LEU A 44 7.69 -15.49 -1.14
CA LEU A 44 7.93 -14.22 -1.84
C LEU A 44 8.58 -13.20 -0.90
N TRP A 45 8.20 -13.21 0.39
CA TRP A 45 8.81 -12.34 1.40
C TRP A 45 10.30 -12.60 1.55
N ASP A 46 10.71 -13.85 1.68
CA ASP A 46 12.12 -14.22 1.82
C ASP A 46 12.96 -13.63 0.66
N LYS A 47 12.45 -13.71 -0.57
CA LYS A 47 13.12 -13.17 -1.75
C LYS A 47 13.12 -11.63 -1.80
N ILE A 48 12.06 -10.97 -1.30
CA ILE A 48 12.00 -9.52 -1.15
C ILE A 48 13.07 -9.05 -0.17
N VAL A 49 13.27 -9.78 0.92
CA VAL A 49 14.34 -9.52 1.91
C VAL A 49 15.72 -9.69 1.30
N GLU A 50 15.97 -10.77 0.56
CA GLU A 50 17.25 -11.01 -0.15
C GLU A 50 17.63 -9.87 -1.10
N LEU A 51 16.63 -9.18 -1.69
CA LEU A 51 16.82 -8.00 -2.55
C LEU A 51 16.94 -6.69 -1.76
N GLY A 52 16.79 -6.71 -0.43
CA GLY A 52 16.84 -5.54 0.43
C GLY A 52 15.59 -4.64 0.37
N TRP A 53 14.52 -5.06 -0.32
CA TRP A 53 13.32 -4.22 -0.52
C TRP A 53 12.53 -3.99 0.78
N SER A 54 12.67 -4.89 1.77
CA SER A 54 12.08 -4.74 3.11
C SER A 54 12.61 -3.51 3.87
N ALA A 55 13.82 -3.06 3.54
CA ALA A 55 14.52 -1.94 4.18
C ALA A 55 14.95 -0.85 3.17
N ILE A 56 14.26 -0.75 2.03
CA ILE A 56 14.68 0.09 0.90
C ILE A 56 14.80 1.58 1.29
N THR A 57 13.83 2.13 2.01
CA THR A 57 13.83 3.55 2.43
C THR A 57 14.42 3.76 3.82
N VAL A 58 14.79 2.68 4.52
CA VAL A 58 15.45 2.79 5.83
C VAL A 58 16.83 3.42 5.65
N PRO A 59 17.19 4.45 6.44
CA PRO A 59 18.49 5.08 6.32
C PRO A 59 19.66 4.09 6.51
N GLU A 60 20.76 4.30 5.78
CA GLU A 60 21.97 3.47 5.87
C GLU A 60 22.53 3.39 7.31
N ALA A 61 22.36 4.46 8.10
CA ALA A 61 22.75 4.51 9.51
C ALA A 61 22.06 3.42 10.37
N TYR A 62 20.93 2.89 9.91
CA TYR A 62 20.18 1.81 10.55
C TYR A 62 20.17 0.53 9.71
N GLY A 63 21.16 0.37 8.80
CA GLY A 63 21.33 -0.86 8.02
C GLY A 63 20.40 -1.05 6.85
N GLY A 64 19.64 -0.01 6.45
CA GLY A 64 18.82 -0.02 5.24
C GLY A 64 19.59 0.40 3.98
N LEU A 65 18.89 0.48 2.85
CA LEU A 65 19.48 0.91 1.57
C LEU A 65 19.54 2.44 1.41
N GLY A 66 18.81 3.21 2.24
CA GLY A 66 18.78 4.67 2.17
C GLY A 66 18.27 5.24 0.84
N MET A 67 17.55 4.43 0.06
CA MET A 67 17.00 4.84 -1.22
C MET A 67 15.82 5.80 -1.04
N ASP A 68 15.58 6.64 -2.03
CA ASP A 68 14.52 7.63 -1.98
C ASP A 68 13.15 7.09 -2.44
N TYR A 69 12.14 7.96 -2.47
CA TYR A 69 10.78 7.54 -2.86
C TYR A 69 10.64 7.36 -4.37
N VAL A 70 11.54 7.94 -5.21
CA VAL A 70 11.56 7.68 -6.65
C VAL A 70 12.04 6.25 -6.91
N ASP A 71 13.05 5.79 -6.19
CA ASP A 71 13.48 4.38 -6.22
C ASP A 71 12.37 3.44 -5.74
N LEU A 72 11.73 3.78 -4.61
CA LEU A 72 10.66 2.98 -4.04
C LEU A 72 9.53 2.73 -5.04
N ILE A 73 9.07 3.76 -5.78
CA ILE A 73 7.97 3.59 -6.72
C ILE A 73 8.32 2.71 -7.92
N MET A 74 9.59 2.52 -8.26
CA MET A 74 10.00 1.56 -9.28
C MET A 74 9.65 0.12 -8.86
N ILE A 75 9.92 -0.23 -7.61
CA ILE A 75 9.63 -1.55 -7.05
C ILE A 75 8.13 -1.71 -6.78
N ILE A 76 7.52 -0.74 -6.13
CA ILE A 76 6.09 -0.79 -5.79
C ILE A 76 5.21 -0.84 -7.05
N GLY A 77 5.60 -0.13 -8.10
CA GLY A 77 4.92 -0.21 -9.39
C GLY A 77 4.88 -1.64 -9.93
N GLU A 78 6.01 -2.32 -9.95
CA GLU A 78 6.09 -3.68 -10.48
C GLU A 78 5.40 -4.71 -9.59
N THR A 79 5.57 -4.61 -8.26
CA THR A 79 4.82 -5.49 -7.33
C THR A 79 3.30 -5.27 -7.42
N GLY A 80 2.86 -4.02 -7.63
CA GLY A 80 1.46 -3.66 -7.86
C GLY A 80 0.93 -4.18 -9.22
N ARG A 81 1.74 -4.05 -10.28
CA ARG A 81 1.45 -4.60 -11.62
C ARG A 81 1.17 -6.10 -11.57
N ALA A 82 1.96 -6.82 -10.79
CA ALA A 82 1.84 -8.27 -10.64
C ALA A 82 0.84 -8.70 -9.54
N LEU A 83 0.24 -7.77 -8.79
CA LEU A 83 -0.54 -8.05 -7.59
C LEU A 83 0.22 -8.94 -6.58
N ALA A 84 1.53 -8.72 -6.44
CA ALA A 84 2.42 -9.55 -5.65
C ALA A 84 1.94 -9.66 -4.19
N PRO A 85 1.59 -10.87 -3.71
CA PRO A 85 1.11 -11.07 -2.36
C PRO A 85 2.28 -11.13 -1.39
N SER A 86 2.46 -10.07 -0.60
CA SER A 86 3.55 -10.01 0.39
C SER A 86 3.23 -9.04 1.53
N PRO A 87 3.89 -9.15 2.70
CA PRO A 87 3.73 -8.21 3.81
C PRO A 87 4.48 -6.88 3.62
N LEU A 88 4.91 -6.55 2.40
CA LEU A 88 5.72 -5.36 2.13
C LEU A 88 5.00 -4.08 2.51
N PHE A 89 3.70 -3.95 2.20
CA PHE A 89 2.93 -2.75 2.50
C PHE A 89 2.83 -2.48 4.00
N GLY A 90 2.47 -3.49 4.80
CA GLY A 90 2.40 -3.37 6.27
C GLY A 90 3.76 -3.10 6.88
N THR A 91 4.81 -3.76 6.38
CA THR A 91 6.18 -3.60 6.86
C THR A 91 6.72 -2.19 6.61
N LEU A 92 6.54 -1.63 5.43
CA LEU A 92 6.93 -0.25 5.12
C LEU A 92 6.20 0.75 6.03
N ALA A 93 4.90 0.58 6.23
CA ALA A 93 4.10 1.45 7.09
C ALA A 93 4.57 1.42 8.55
N GLY A 94 4.85 0.23 9.09
CA GLY A 94 5.41 0.05 10.44
C GLY A 94 6.81 0.64 10.58
N ALA A 95 7.67 0.44 9.58
CA ALA A 95 9.02 0.97 9.55
C ALA A 95 9.02 2.52 9.58
N TRP A 96 8.21 3.15 8.76
CA TRP A 96 8.05 4.61 8.77
C TRP A 96 7.51 5.15 10.09
N ALA A 97 6.59 4.43 10.74
CA ALA A 97 6.10 4.82 12.05
C ALA A 97 7.22 4.77 13.12
N ILE A 98 8.07 3.74 13.09
CA ILE A 98 9.24 3.61 13.98
C ILE A 98 10.27 4.71 13.65
N GLU A 99 10.56 4.95 12.38
CA GLU A 99 11.48 5.99 11.93
C GLU A 99 11.05 7.37 12.42
N LYS A 100 9.76 7.70 12.34
CA LYS A 100 9.23 9.01 12.71
C LYS A 100 9.04 9.18 14.23
N ALA A 101 8.61 8.12 14.93
CA ALA A 101 8.20 8.18 16.33
C ALA A 101 9.20 7.55 17.33
N GLY A 102 10.17 6.77 16.86
CA GLY A 102 11.15 6.09 17.70
C GLY A 102 12.29 6.99 18.14
N SER A 103 12.81 6.76 19.36
CA SER A 103 14.10 7.32 19.78
C SER A 103 15.25 6.69 18.98
N GLU A 104 16.44 7.28 19.03
CA GLU A 104 17.64 6.75 18.36
C GLU A 104 17.94 5.31 18.80
N ALA A 105 17.72 4.98 20.07
CA ALA A 105 17.90 3.62 20.60
C ALA A 105 16.88 2.64 19.97
N GLN A 106 15.60 3.04 19.90
CA GLN A 106 14.53 2.24 19.32
C GLN A 106 14.72 2.03 17.80
N LYS A 107 15.11 3.07 17.07
CA LYS A 107 15.45 2.96 15.64
C LYS A 107 16.62 2.01 15.42
N SER A 108 17.69 2.15 16.21
CA SER A 108 18.89 1.30 16.12
C SER A 108 18.62 -0.16 16.51
N ASP A 109 17.62 -0.43 17.34
CA ASP A 109 17.22 -1.80 17.67
C ASP A 109 16.30 -2.43 16.61
N LEU A 110 15.29 -1.70 16.11
CA LEU A 110 14.21 -2.28 15.30
C LEU A 110 14.47 -2.21 13.80
N LEU A 111 14.99 -1.08 13.28
CA LEU A 111 15.11 -0.89 11.83
C LEU A 111 16.11 -1.83 11.15
N PRO A 112 17.28 -2.18 11.74
CA PRO A 112 18.19 -3.13 11.13
C PRO A 112 17.58 -4.52 10.91
N LYS A 113 16.67 -4.93 11.77
CA LYS A 113 16.00 -6.24 11.70
C LYS A 113 15.12 -6.40 10.46
N LEU A 114 14.73 -5.28 9.81
CA LEU A 114 13.98 -5.31 8.53
C LEU A 114 14.82 -5.96 7.41
N ALA A 115 16.12 -5.68 7.37
CA ALA A 115 17.04 -6.32 6.43
C ALA A 115 17.25 -7.82 6.73
N GLU A 116 16.93 -8.26 7.96
CA GLU A 116 16.95 -9.66 8.40
C GLU A 116 15.59 -10.36 8.22
N GLY A 117 14.57 -9.64 7.74
CA GLY A 117 13.26 -10.19 7.43
C GLY A 117 12.17 -9.92 8.47
N LEU A 118 12.40 -9.02 9.44
CA LEU A 118 11.36 -8.59 10.38
C LEU A 118 10.14 -8.07 9.62
N LYS A 119 8.97 -8.60 9.93
CA LYS A 119 7.68 -8.16 9.38
C LYS A 119 6.99 -7.22 10.36
N LEU A 120 6.53 -6.08 9.87
CA LEU A 120 5.80 -5.10 10.65
C LEU A 120 4.38 -4.91 10.13
N ALA A 121 3.50 -4.42 10.99
CA ALA A 121 2.21 -3.87 10.62
C ALA A 121 1.96 -2.55 11.36
N LEU A 122 1.09 -1.70 10.79
CA LEU A 122 0.68 -0.44 11.41
C LEU A 122 -0.83 -0.43 11.65
N ALA A 123 -1.24 -0.30 12.91
CA ALA A 123 -2.62 -0.33 13.37
C ALA A 123 -3.06 1.08 13.82
N VAL A 124 -3.74 1.82 12.94
CA VAL A 124 -4.20 3.20 13.20
C VAL A 124 -5.71 3.30 13.20
N ALA A 125 -6.39 2.71 12.19
CA ALA A 125 -7.83 2.83 12.06
C ALA A 125 -8.57 2.30 13.29
N ASP A 126 -9.55 3.04 13.77
CA ASP A 126 -10.43 2.63 14.86
C ASP A 126 -11.39 1.49 14.44
N GLU A 127 -12.25 1.03 15.34
CA GLU A 127 -13.20 -0.05 15.04
C GLU A 127 -14.17 0.32 13.91
N THR A 128 -14.45 1.61 13.70
CA THR A 128 -15.33 2.08 12.62
C THR A 128 -14.64 2.23 11.28
N GLY A 129 -13.30 2.11 11.25
CA GLY A 129 -12.47 2.29 10.06
C GLY A 129 -12.01 3.73 9.83
N SER A 130 -12.18 4.62 10.80
CA SER A 130 -11.67 5.99 10.72
C SER A 130 -10.18 6.02 11.07
N TYR A 131 -9.41 6.73 10.25
CA TYR A 131 -7.97 6.99 10.48
C TYR A 131 -7.71 8.32 11.18
N ASP A 132 -8.64 9.26 11.06
CA ASP A 132 -8.50 10.65 11.55
C ASP A 132 -9.24 10.88 12.87
N ASN A 133 -9.90 9.84 13.43
CA ASN A 133 -10.60 9.98 14.69
C ASN A 133 -9.60 10.24 15.82
N MET A 134 -9.77 11.37 16.52
CA MET A 134 -8.98 11.68 17.72
C MET A 134 -9.34 10.78 18.91
N ASP A 135 -10.57 10.24 18.90
CA ASP A 135 -11.04 9.28 19.90
C ASP A 135 -10.67 7.87 19.42
N SER A 136 -9.41 7.46 19.69
CA SER A 136 -8.98 6.10 19.39
C SER A 136 -9.71 5.09 20.28
N ASP A 137 -10.18 3.99 19.71
CA ASP A 137 -10.79 2.88 20.49
C ASP A 137 -9.76 2.13 21.36
N VAL A 138 -8.45 2.33 21.11
CA VAL A 138 -7.37 1.77 21.91
C VAL A 138 -6.90 2.80 22.95
N THR A 139 -6.91 2.38 24.21
CA THR A 139 -6.39 3.17 25.32
C THR A 139 -5.08 2.56 25.85
N ALA A 140 -4.15 3.43 26.18
CA ALA A 140 -2.90 3.09 26.83
C ALA A 140 -2.95 3.50 28.32
N LYS A 141 -2.50 2.62 29.21
CA LYS A 141 -2.43 2.88 30.65
C LYS A 141 -1.05 2.55 31.18
N ALA A 142 -0.48 3.43 31.98
CA ALA A 142 0.75 3.16 32.71
C ALA A 142 0.55 1.96 33.67
N SER A 143 1.49 1.03 33.71
CA SER A 143 1.47 -0.16 34.55
C SER A 143 2.88 -0.55 34.97
N GLY A 144 3.29 -0.19 36.19
CA GLY A 144 4.67 -0.35 36.65
C GLY A 144 5.63 0.47 35.78
N ASP A 145 6.68 -0.16 35.27
CA ASP A 145 7.68 0.48 34.39
C ASP A 145 7.28 0.45 32.90
N GLY A 146 6.08 -0.01 32.55
CA GLY A 146 5.62 -0.17 31.18
C GLY A 146 4.24 0.42 30.90
N VAL A 147 3.72 0.14 29.73
CA VAL A 147 2.38 0.55 29.28
C VAL A 147 1.57 -0.67 28.88
N ARG A 148 0.27 -0.63 29.12
CA ARG A 148 -0.70 -1.65 28.71
C ARG A 148 -1.72 -1.07 27.76
N LEU A 149 -2.01 -1.80 26.66
CA LEU A 149 -3.00 -1.41 25.65
C LEU A 149 -4.25 -2.25 25.75
N SER A 150 -5.41 -1.60 25.61
CA SER A 150 -6.71 -2.26 25.53
C SER A 150 -7.60 -1.55 24.51
N GLY A 151 -8.31 -2.33 23.66
CA GLY A 151 -9.21 -1.84 22.63
C GLY A 151 -9.06 -2.59 21.33
N THR A 152 -9.57 -2.01 20.24
CA THR A 152 -9.63 -2.66 18.93
C THR A 152 -9.12 -1.74 17.82
N LYS A 153 -8.38 -2.31 16.87
CA LYS A 153 -8.01 -1.67 15.61
C LYS A 153 -8.51 -2.52 14.44
N SER A 154 -9.03 -1.86 13.42
CA SER A 154 -9.57 -2.50 12.23
C SER A 154 -8.77 -2.15 10.98
N PHE A 155 -8.95 -2.94 9.93
CA PHE A 155 -8.32 -2.76 8.63
C PHE A 155 -6.78 -2.68 8.68
N VAL A 156 -6.19 -3.43 9.60
CA VAL A 156 -4.72 -3.51 9.74
C VAL A 156 -4.18 -4.46 8.68
N VAL A 157 -3.40 -3.91 7.75
CA VAL A 157 -2.80 -4.69 6.67
C VAL A 157 -1.64 -5.52 7.22
N ASP A 158 -1.59 -6.79 6.83
CA ASP A 158 -0.53 -7.76 7.12
C ASP A 158 -0.31 -8.11 8.61
N ALA A 159 -1.24 -7.73 9.52
CA ALA A 159 -1.06 -7.96 10.96
C ALA A 159 -0.92 -9.43 11.36
N ALA A 160 -1.57 -10.36 10.64
CA ALA A 160 -1.48 -11.79 10.99
C ALA A 160 -0.11 -12.41 10.66
N SER A 161 0.64 -11.81 9.75
CA SER A 161 1.99 -12.24 9.39
C SER A 161 3.10 -11.42 10.05
N ALA A 162 2.77 -10.27 10.67
CA ALA A 162 3.73 -9.40 11.32
C ALA A 162 4.38 -10.06 12.54
N ASP A 163 5.62 -9.72 12.83
CA ASP A 163 6.30 -10.05 14.08
C ASP A 163 5.97 -9.01 15.16
N HIS A 164 5.99 -7.72 14.77
CA HIS A 164 5.58 -6.63 15.64
C HIS A 164 4.51 -5.77 14.96
N ILE A 165 3.65 -5.17 15.78
CA ILE A 165 2.61 -4.25 15.32
C ILE A 165 2.85 -2.90 15.99
N VAL A 166 2.94 -1.84 15.18
CA VAL A 166 2.91 -0.47 15.69
C VAL A 166 1.45 -0.05 15.84
N VAL A 167 1.03 0.33 17.04
CA VAL A 167 -0.36 0.65 17.39
C VAL A 167 -0.46 2.11 17.81
N SER A 168 -1.38 2.87 17.23
CA SER A 168 -1.76 4.17 17.76
C SER A 168 -2.76 4.00 18.91
N ALA A 169 -2.53 4.65 20.06
CA ALA A 169 -3.41 4.59 21.22
C ALA A 169 -3.42 5.90 22.00
N LEU A 170 -4.47 6.12 22.79
CA LEU A 170 -4.58 7.29 23.66
C LEU A 170 -3.89 7.03 24.99
N LEU A 171 -2.85 7.81 25.30
CA LEU A 171 -2.21 7.88 26.60
C LEU A 171 -2.45 9.29 27.18
N ASP A 172 -3.15 9.37 28.31
CA ASP A 172 -3.47 10.63 28.97
C ASP A 172 -4.13 11.68 28.04
N GLY A 173 -5.00 11.22 27.13
CA GLY A 173 -5.73 12.05 26.18
C GLY A 173 -4.93 12.49 24.95
N ARG A 174 -3.71 12.00 24.75
CA ARG A 174 -2.88 12.23 23.56
C ARG A 174 -2.73 10.95 22.75
N LYS A 175 -2.69 11.08 21.42
CA LYS A 175 -2.38 9.97 20.54
C LYS A 175 -0.87 9.74 20.52
N ASP A 176 -0.46 8.59 21.01
CA ASP A 176 0.92 8.10 20.99
C ASP A 176 1.00 6.79 20.21
N TYR A 177 2.22 6.35 19.87
CA TYR A 177 2.48 5.13 19.13
C TYR A 177 3.25 4.14 19.99
N PHE A 178 2.89 2.87 19.85
CA PHE A 178 3.41 1.79 20.69
C PHE A 178 3.78 0.60 19.83
N VAL A 179 4.87 -0.08 20.16
CA VAL A 179 5.24 -1.36 19.55
C VAL A 179 4.77 -2.48 20.46
N ILE A 180 4.12 -3.48 19.89
CA ILE A 180 3.74 -4.71 20.56
C ILE A 180 4.31 -5.91 19.80
N ASP A 181 4.66 -6.96 20.52
CA ASP A 181 4.89 -8.28 19.94
C ASP A 181 3.54 -8.89 19.54
N ARG A 182 3.39 -9.36 18.31
CA ARG A 182 2.16 -9.99 17.83
C ARG A 182 1.77 -11.23 18.66
N SER A 183 2.76 -11.93 19.19
CA SER A 183 2.56 -13.14 20.03
C SER A 183 2.31 -12.84 21.50
N ALA A 184 2.33 -11.56 21.91
CA ALA A 184 2.13 -11.18 23.31
C ALA A 184 0.76 -11.64 23.82
N ALA A 185 0.72 -11.98 25.13
CA ALA A 185 -0.53 -12.36 25.78
C ALA A 185 -1.54 -11.21 25.69
N GLY A 186 -2.78 -11.53 25.30
CA GLY A 186 -3.87 -10.57 25.13
C GLY A 186 -4.02 -10.01 23.71
N VAL A 187 -3.13 -10.34 22.78
CA VAL A 187 -3.28 -10.02 21.35
C VAL A 187 -4.13 -11.08 20.67
N GLU A 188 -5.21 -10.65 20.04
CA GLU A 188 -6.06 -11.49 19.19
C GLU A 188 -6.13 -10.87 17.79
N ILE A 189 -5.87 -11.66 16.75
CA ILE A 189 -5.89 -11.22 15.36
C ILE A 189 -6.90 -12.04 14.58
N GLU A 190 -7.87 -11.34 13.99
CA GLU A 190 -8.87 -11.90 13.10
C GLU A 190 -8.58 -11.46 11.67
N VAL A 191 -8.31 -12.40 10.75
CA VAL A 191 -8.22 -12.12 9.33
C VAL A 191 -9.62 -11.85 8.78
N LEU A 192 -9.82 -10.64 8.26
CA LEU A 192 -11.12 -10.23 7.74
C LEU A 192 -11.41 -10.90 6.38
N GLN A 193 -12.68 -11.16 6.11
CA GLN A 193 -13.12 -11.57 4.78
C GLN A 193 -13.03 -10.39 3.80
N TRP A 194 -11.82 -10.14 3.33
CA TRP A 194 -11.51 -9.04 2.44
C TRP A 194 -11.76 -9.41 0.98
N ARG A 195 -12.26 -8.47 0.17
CA ARG A 195 -12.57 -8.77 -1.24
C ARG A 195 -11.33 -8.99 -2.08
N ASP A 196 -10.26 -8.25 -1.80
CA ASP A 196 -8.97 -8.44 -2.43
C ASP A 196 -8.22 -9.59 -1.73
N ILE A 197 -8.22 -10.74 -2.37
CA ILE A 197 -7.57 -11.95 -1.86
C ILE A 197 -6.06 -11.97 -2.12
N THR A 198 -5.49 -10.90 -2.67
CA THR A 198 -4.05 -10.73 -2.88
C THR A 198 -3.40 -9.88 -1.76
N ARG A 199 -4.19 -9.46 -0.76
CA ARG A 199 -3.73 -8.69 0.42
C ARG A 199 -4.45 -9.16 1.67
N GLN A 200 -3.69 -9.35 2.75
CA GLN A 200 -4.24 -9.71 4.03
C GLN A 200 -4.64 -8.45 4.82
N VAL A 201 -5.87 -8.41 5.33
CA VAL A 201 -6.37 -7.32 6.17
C VAL A 201 -6.99 -7.90 7.41
N CYS A 202 -6.68 -7.33 8.57
CA CYS A 202 -7.00 -7.89 9.87
C CYS A 202 -7.74 -6.90 10.78
N LYS A 203 -8.44 -7.46 11.76
CA LYS A 203 -8.85 -6.81 12.99
C LYS A 203 -7.89 -7.25 14.11
N VAL A 204 -7.43 -6.30 14.91
CA VAL A 204 -6.51 -6.54 16.04
C VAL A 204 -7.23 -6.13 17.32
N VAL A 205 -7.44 -7.08 18.22
CA VAL A 205 -8.05 -6.88 19.54
C VAL A 205 -6.96 -6.99 20.60
N LEU A 206 -6.91 -6.02 21.49
CA LEU A 206 -5.90 -5.90 22.53
C LEU A 206 -6.58 -5.94 23.91
N ASN A 207 -6.20 -6.94 24.70
CA ASN A 207 -6.72 -7.16 26.05
C ASN A 207 -5.57 -7.05 27.07
N ASP A 208 -5.32 -5.86 27.58
CA ASP A 208 -4.26 -5.58 28.56
C ASP A 208 -2.86 -6.04 28.08
N VAL A 209 -2.52 -5.66 26.84
CA VAL A 209 -1.28 -6.07 26.16
C VAL A 209 -0.11 -5.19 26.57
N ALA A 210 1.02 -5.81 26.93
CA ALA A 210 2.26 -5.08 27.21
C ALA A 210 2.77 -4.41 25.92
N ALA A 211 3.17 -3.15 26.03
CA ALA A 211 3.61 -2.35 24.89
C ALA A 211 4.78 -1.45 25.24
N GLU A 212 5.65 -1.22 24.29
CA GLU A 212 6.71 -0.23 24.35
C GLU A 212 6.28 1.05 23.66
N ARG A 213 6.30 2.18 24.36
CA ARG A 213 5.98 3.48 23.77
C ARG A 213 7.13 3.96 22.88
N LEU A 214 6.82 4.41 21.67
CA LEU A 214 7.78 5.13 20.83
C LEU A 214 7.97 6.55 21.39
N GLU A 215 9.19 6.86 21.81
CA GLU A 215 9.49 8.02 22.68
C GLU A 215 9.27 9.38 22.01
N GLN A 216 9.38 9.45 20.66
CA GLN A 216 9.19 10.68 19.87
C GLN A 216 7.78 10.77 19.25
N SER A 217 6.81 10.08 19.83
CA SER A 217 5.41 10.17 19.39
C SER A 217 4.89 11.59 19.42
N SER A 218 4.24 12.01 18.33
CA SER A 218 3.67 13.35 18.12
C SER A 218 2.49 13.30 17.16
N ASP A 219 1.71 14.38 17.07
CA ASP A 219 0.52 14.45 16.22
C ASP A 219 0.84 14.43 14.73
N ASP A 220 2.07 14.71 14.32
CA ASP A 220 2.54 14.70 12.93
C ASP A 220 3.03 13.32 12.46
N VAL A 221 3.11 12.31 13.33
CA VAL A 221 3.51 10.95 12.93
C VAL A 221 2.55 10.36 11.92
N TRP A 222 1.23 10.38 12.21
CA TRP A 222 0.25 9.80 11.28
C TRP A 222 0.19 10.53 9.92
N PRO A 223 0.06 11.86 9.85
CA PRO A 223 0.10 12.55 8.56
C PRO A 223 1.35 12.21 7.74
N TRP A 224 2.52 12.17 8.38
CA TRP A 224 3.78 11.87 7.72
C TRP A 224 3.83 10.43 7.16
N VAL A 225 3.38 9.43 7.92
CA VAL A 225 3.32 8.03 7.48
C VAL A 225 2.24 7.85 6.41
N ARG A 226 1.05 8.43 6.61
CA ARG A 226 -0.07 8.37 5.67
C ARG A 226 0.31 8.84 4.28
N ASP A 227 1.05 9.94 4.17
CA ASP A 227 1.45 10.50 2.88
C ASP A 227 2.35 9.53 2.09
N ARG A 228 3.20 8.79 2.76
CA ARG A 228 4.02 7.72 2.18
C ARG A 228 3.21 6.49 1.79
N MET A 229 2.24 6.12 2.63
CA MET A 229 1.30 5.05 2.29
C MET A 229 0.41 5.45 1.09
N TYR A 230 0.01 6.72 0.96
CA TYR A 230 -0.68 7.23 -0.22
C TYR A 230 0.18 7.07 -1.48
N LEU A 231 1.47 7.38 -1.40
CA LEU A 231 2.39 7.18 -2.53
C LEU A 231 2.44 5.70 -2.96
N VAL A 232 2.56 4.78 -2.00
CA VAL A 232 2.60 3.34 -2.28
C VAL A 232 1.32 2.87 -2.97
N LEU A 233 0.15 3.23 -2.42
CA LEU A 233 -1.15 2.88 -3.02
C LEU A 233 -1.34 3.51 -4.41
N ALA A 234 -0.85 4.73 -4.60
CA ALA A 234 -0.91 5.42 -5.88
C ALA A 234 -0.02 4.75 -6.93
N ALA A 235 1.21 4.36 -6.56
CA ALA A 235 2.14 3.66 -7.43
C ALA A 235 1.60 2.27 -7.87
N GLU A 236 1.09 1.47 -6.92
CA GLU A 236 0.40 0.21 -7.22
C GLU A 236 -0.78 0.43 -8.18
N SER A 237 -1.59 1.46 -7.92
CA SER A 237 -2.79 1.74 -8.72
C SER A 237 -2.43 2.20 -10.13
N ALA A 238 -1.41 3.07 -10.28
CA ALA A 238 -0.94 3.53 -11.58
C ALA A 238 -0.42 2.37 -12.45
N ALA A 239 0.39 1.49 -11.86
CA ALA A 239 0.88 0.29 -12.54
C ALA A 239 -0.25 -0.70 -12.87
N GLY A 240 -1.23 -0.84 -11.96
CA GLY A 240 -2.43 -1.63 -12.21
C GLY A 240 -3.29 -1.10 -13.35
N ILE A 241 -3.44 0.23 -13.50
CA ILE A 241 -4.13 0.86 -14.65
C ILE A 241 -3.41 0.47 -15.95
N ARG A 242 -2.07 0.57 -15.97
CA ARG A 242 -1.28 0.21 -17.14
C ARG A 242 -1.44 -1.26 -17.50
N MET A 243 -1.33 -2.14 -16.51
CA MET A 243 -1.46 -3.59 -16.71
C MET A 243 -2.81 -3.98 -17.30
N VAL A 244 -3.92 -3.46 -16.76
CA VAL A 244 -5.25 -3.80 -17.29
C VAL A 244 -5.52 -3.16 -18.67
N LEU A 245 -4.87 -2.05 -19.00
CA LEU A 245 -4.88 -1.47 -20.34
C LEU A 245 -4.19 -2.41 -21.33
N ASP A 246 -2.98 -2.84 -21.03
CA ASP A 246 -2.17 -3.67 -21.93
C ASP A 246 -2.84 -5.03 -22.18
N ASP A 247 -3.41 -5.65 -21.13
CA ASP A 247 -4.24 -6.86 -21.25
C ASP A 247 -5.45 -6.64 -22.16
N ALA A 248 -6.18 -5.52 -21.97
CA ALA A 248 -7.36 -5.22 -22.77
C ALA A 248 -7.02 -4.91 -24.25
N VAL A 249 -5.89 -4.23 -24.50
CA VAL A 249 -5.39 -3.95 -25.85
C VAL A 249 -5.01 -5.26 -26.56
N THR A 250 -4.32 -6.15 -25.88
CA THR A 250 -3.93 -7.46 -26.40
C THR A 250 -5.17 -8.28 -26.76
N TYR A 251 -6.10 -8.41 -25.82
CA TYR A 251 -7.35 -9.12 -26.06
C TYR A 251 -8.16 -8.51 -27.20
N ALA A 252 -8.23 -7.18 -27.29
CA ALA A 252 -8.97 -6.49 -28.36
C ALA A 252 -8.37 -6.70 -29.75
N LYS A 253 -7.07 -6.95 -29.86
CA LYS A 253 -6.39 -7.29 -31.13
C LYS A 253 -6.65 -8.73 -31.55
N GLU A 254 -6.83 -9.65 -30.60
CA GLU A 254 -6.95 -11.10 -30.87
C GLU A 254 -8.40 -11.56 -30.97
N ARG A 255 -9.30 -11.02 -30.13
CA ARG A 255 -10.69 -11.47 -30.11
C ARG A 255 -11.45 -11.06 -31.33
N ILE A 256 -11.94 -12.06 -32.09
CA ILE A 256 -12.77 -11.85 -33.29
C ILE A 256 -14.24 -11.87 -32.90
N ALA A 257 -14.98 -10.83 -33.30
CA ALA A 257 -16.44 -10.77 -33.26
C ALA A 257 -16.95 -9.98 -34.49
N PHE A 258 -18.07 -10.39 -35.02
CA PHE A 258 -18.63 -9.81 -36.25
C PHE A 258 -17.64 -9.78 -37.44
N GLY A 259 -16.83 -10.84 -37.56
CA GLY A 259 -15.89 -11.05 -38.69
C GLY A 259 -14.58 -10.23 -38.62
N ARG A 260 -14.28 -9.55 -37.52
CA ARG A 260 -13.04 -8.77 -37.35
C ARG A 260 -12.62 -8.66 -35.87
N PRO A 261 -11.36 -8.29 -35.56
CA PRO A 261 -10.94 -8.00 -34.20
C PRO A 261 -11.83 -6.96 -33.52
N ILE A 262 -12.18 -7.16 -32.23
CA ILE A 262 -13.06 -6.21 -31.53
C ILE A 262 -12.43 -4.82 -31.39
N GLY A 263 -11.10 -4.73 -31.37
CA GLY A 263 -10.35 -3.48 -31.40
C GLY A 263 -10.55 -2.64 -32.67
N ALA A 264 -11.16 -3.20 -33.74
CA ALA A 264 -11.55 -2.42 -34.92
C ALA A 264 -12.79 -1.54 -34.69
N PHE A 265 -13.58 -1.78 -33.62
CA PHE A 265 -14.76 -1.00 -33.31
C PHE A 265 -14.41 0.26 -32.51
N GLN A 266 -14.99 1.41 -32.92
CA GLN A 266 -14.72 2.71 -32.29
C GLN A 266 -15.05 2.73 -30.79
N ALA A 267 -16.16 2.06 -30.38
CA ALA A 267 -16.55 1.98 -28.98
C ALA A 267 -15.46 1.36 -28.09
N ILE A 268 -14.75 0.33 -28.58
CA ILE A 268 -13.62 -0.29 -27.87
C ILE A 268 -12.39 0.62 -27.91
N LYS A 269 -12.06 1.18 -29.08
CA LYS A 269 -10.91 2.10 -29.22
C LYS A 269 -11.00 3.29 -28.26
N HIS A 270 -12.17 3.92 -28.16
CA HIS A 270 -12.35 5.08 -27.29
C HIS A 270 -12.24 4.73 -25.80
N GLN A 271 -12.75 3.55 -25.40
CA GLN A 271 -12.58 3.09 -24.03
C GLN A 271 -11.10 2.88 -23.69
N LEU A 272 -10.34 2.20 -24.56
CA LEU A 272 -8.90 1.96 -24.35
C LEU A 272 -8.10 3.27 -24.40
N ALA A 273 -8.43 4.21 -25.28
CA ALA A 273 -7.79 5.52 -25.33
C ALA A 273 -8.03 6.34 -24.05
N ASN A 274 -9.22 6.26 -23.46
CA ASN A 274 -9.51 6.92 -22.18
C ASN A 274 -8.69 6.31 -21.03
N ILE A 275 -8.55 4.96 -20.99
CA ILE A 275 -7.69 4.30 -19.97
C ILE A 275 -6.23 4.73 -20.19
N ALA A 276 -5.75 4.81 -21.45
CA ALA A 276 -4.39 5.23 -21.76
C ALA A 276 -4.11 6.66 -21.25
N GLY A 277 -5.04 7.61 -21.48
CA GLY A 277 -4.91 8.96 -20.92
C GLY A 277 -4.88 8.98 -19.38
N SER A 278 -5.70 8.13 -18.73
CA SER A 278 -5.67 7.99 -17.28
C SER A 278 -4.35 7.39 -16.77
N ALA A 279 -3.78 6.41 -17.48
CA ALA A 279 -2.51 5.78 -17.14
C ALA A 279 -1.34 6.79 -17.17
N GLU A 280 -1.27 7.61 -18.21
CA GLU A 280 -0.24 8.67 -18.32
C GLU A 280 -0.38 9.72 -17.20
N GLY A 281 -1.62 10.18 -16.92
CA GLY A 281 -1.87 11.10 -15.83
C GLY A 281 -1.53 10.51 -14.46
N ALA A 282 -1.86 9.22 -14.23
CA ALA A 282 -1.53 8.50 -13.01
C ALA A 282 -0.01 8.40 -12.79
N ASN A 283 0.73 8.01 -13.83
CA ASN A 283 2.18 7.90 -13.78
C ASN A 283 2.85 9.25 -13.46
N ALA A 284 2.41 10.32 -14.13
CA ALA A 284 2.95 11.67 -13.90
C ALA A 284 2.73 12.15 -12.46
N LEU A 285 1.53 11.92 -11.89
CA LEU A 285 1.23 12.30 -10.52
C LEU A 285 2.02 11.49 -9.49
N VAL A 286 2.22 10.19 -9.72
CA VAL A 286 3.03 9.32 -8.85
C VAL A 286 4.49 9.75 -8.84
N GLN A 287 5.07 10.01 -10.02
CA GLN A 287 6.46 10.50 -10.13
C GLN A 287 6.64 11.85 -9.43
N TYR A 288 5.68 12.77 -9.61
CA TYR A 288 5.71 14.06 -8.93
C TYR A 288 5.60 13.89 -7.41
N ALA A 289 4.71 13.05 -6.93
CA ALA A 289 4.54 12.81 -5.49
C ALA A 289 5.78 12.16 -4.86
N ALA A 290 6.40 11.19 -5.54
CA ALA A 290 7.63 10.57 -5.09
C ALA A 290 8.77 11.59 -4.99
N TRP A 291 8.97 12.38 -6.02
CA TRP A 291 9.97 13.44 -6.04
C TRP A 291 9.73 14.48 -4.92
N ALA A 292 8.50 14.97 -4.76
CA ALA A 292 8.17 15.98 -3.75
C ALA A 292 8.33 15.46 -2.31
N LEU A 293 8.09 14.16 -2.07
CA LEU A 293 8.36 13.53 -0.78
C LEU A 293 9.85 13.31 -0.52
N SER A 294 10.66 13.09 -1.58
CA SER A 294 12.12 12.93 -1.47
C SER A 294 12.81 14.27 -1.19
N GLU A 295 12.38 15.36 -1.83
CA GLU A 295 12.97 16.70 -1.66
C GLU A 295 12.58 17.39 -0.34
N ASP A 296 11.50 16.91 0.34
CA ASP A 296 10.96 17.48 1.58
C ASP A 296 10.71 19.00 1.51
N ASP A 297 10.23 19.47 0.35
CA ASP A 297 10.02 20.89 0.03
C ASP A 297 8.70 21.47 0.55
N GLY A 298 7.92 20.66 1.30
CA GLY A 298 6.59 20.99 1.83
C GLY A 298 5.43 20.76 0.84
N GLU A 299 5.72 20.29 -0.39
CA GLU A 299 4.70 19.93 -1.39
C GLU A 299 4.28 18.45 -1.31
N GLY A 300 5.09 17.61 -0.65
CA GLY A 300 4.95 16.16 -0.63
C GLY A 300 3.58 15.67 -0.18
N SER A 301 3.02 16.22 0.90
CA SER A 301 1.70 15.83 1.41
C SER A 301 0.58 16.12 0.41
N LEU A 302 0.60 17.29 -0.23
CA LEU A 302 -0.38 17.67 -1.25
C LEU A 302 -0.25 16.76 -2.48
N ALA A 303 0.97 16.55 -2.95
CA ALA A 303 1.26 15.72 -4.11
C ALA A 303 0.82 14.26 -3.90
N ALA A 304 1.10 13.67 -2.72
CA ALA A 304 0.69 12.32 -2.35
C ALA A 304 -0.84 12.17 -2.30
N ALA A 305 -1.55 13.13 -1.69
CA ALA A 305 -3.01 13.12 -1.65
C ALA A 305 -3.65 13.26 -3.05
N MET A 306 -3.08 14.12 -3.91
CA MET A 306 -3.50 14.26 -5.31
C MET A 306 -3.29 12.97 -6.10
N ALA A 307 -2.10 12.35 -5.98
CA ALA A 307 -1.76 11.10 -6.66
C ALA A 307 -2.70 9.98 -6.23
N GLN A 308 -2.93 9.79 -4.92
CA GLN A 308 -3.81 8.74 -4.41
C GLN A 308 -5.27 8.96 -4.82
N SER A 309 -5.79 10.18 -4.73
CA SER A 309 -7.16 10.47 -5.15
C SER A 309 -7.39 10.18 -6.63
N TYR A 310 -6.47 10.62 -7.49
CA TYR A 310 -6.57 10.41 -8.93
C TYR A 310 -6.44 8.93 -9.30
N THR A 311 -5.39 8.28 -8.83
CA THR A 311 -5.07 6.90 -9.24
C THR A 311 -6.12 5.92 -8.75
N SER A 312 -6.62 6.05 -7.52
CA SER A 312 -7.64 5.16 -6.98
C SER A 312 -8.97 5.23 -7.74
N GLU A 313 -9.40 6.43 -8.16
CA GLU A 313 -10.62 6.58 -8.96
C GLU A 313 -10.45 6.01 -10.37
N HIS A 314 -9.33 6.35 -11.03
CA HIS A 314 -9.07 5.89 -12.40
C HIS A 314 -8.73 4.40 -12.48
N TYR A 315 -8.16 3.81 -11.43
CA TYR A 315 -7.93 2.37 -11.38
C TYR A 315 -9.26 1.59 -11.30
N LYS A 316 -10.21 2.05 -10.49
CA LYS A 316 -11.57 1.46 -10.47
C LYS A 316 -12.22 1.51 -11.86
N GLU A 317 -12.13 2.66 -12.53
CA GLU A 317 -12.71 2.83 -13.86
C GLU A 317 -11.99 1.97 -14.91
N ALA A 318 -10.65 1.94 -14.89
CA ALA A 318 -9.85 1.13 -15.82
C ALA A 318 -10.17 -0.35 -15.71
N THR A 319 -10.25 -0.89 -14.48
CA THR A 319 -10.58 -2.30 -14.25
C THR A 319 -12.02 -2.64 -14.66
N HIS A 320 -12.97 -1.73 -14.44
CA HIS A 320 -14.34 -1.89 -14.91
C HIS A 320 -14.41 -1.97 -16.44
N ARG A 321 -13.74 -1.06 -17.15
CA ARG A 321 -13.66 -1.04 -18.60
C ARG A 321 -12.92 -2.25 -19.18
N ASN A 322 -11.85 -2.68 -18.51
CA ASN A 322 -11.11 -3.89 -18.86
C ASN A 322 -12.06 -5.10 -18.85
N ILE A 323 -12.80 -5.33 -17.76
CA ILE A 323 -13.81 -6.41 -17.68
C ILE A 323 -14.85 -6.28 -18.80
N GLN A 324 -15.32 -5.06 -19.10
CA GLN A 324 -16.27 -4.83 -20.18
C GLN A 324 -15.70 -5.21 -21.56
N VAL A 325 -14.41 -4.96 -21.83
CA VAL A 325 -13.73 -5.34 -23.08
C VAL A 325 -13.64 -6.87 -23.21
N PHE A 326 -13.34 -7.58 -22.13
CA PHE A 326 -13.31 -9.05 -22.10
C PHE A 326 -14.72 -9.65 -22.16
N GLY A 327 -15.75 -8.92 -21.74
CA GLY A 327 -17.11 -9.42 -21.61
C GLY A 327 -17.26 -10.42 -20.47
N ALA A 328 -18.16 -11.39 -20.60
CA ALA A 328 -18.50 -12.31 -19.51
C ALA A 328 -17.27 -13.05 -18.92
N ILE A 329 -16.31 -13.44 -19.76
CA ILE A 329 -15.11 -14.18 -19.32
C ILE A 329 -14.24 -13.35 -18.37
N GLY A 330 -14.18 -12.02 -18.51
CA GLY A 330 -13.39 -11.14 -17.67
C GLY A 330 -13.78 -11.12 -16.20
N PHE A 331 -14.95 -11.67 -15.84
CA PHE A 331 -15.40 -11.77 -14.44
C PHE A 331 -15.48 -13.22 -13.94
N THR A 332 -15.00 -14.17 -14.72
CA THR A 332 -14.93 -15.58 -14.31
C THR A 332 -13.61 -15.88 -13.59
N TRP A 333 -13.57 -17.02 -12.90
CA TRP A 333 -12.35 -17.52 -12.26
C TRP A 333 -11.29 -18.02 -13.27
N GLU A 334 -11.58 -18.01 -14.56
CA GLU A 334 -10.62 -18.37 -15.61
C GLU A 334 -9.64 -17.25 -15.93
N MET A 335 -9.96 -16.00 -15.51
CA MET A 335 -9.19 -14.80 -15.87
C MET A 335 -8.81 -14.01 -14.62
N LYS A 336 -7.60 -13.41 -14.64
CA LYS A 336 -7.08 -12.57 -13.55
C LYS A 336 -7.74 -11.19 -13.42
N ASN A 337 -8.55 -10.76 -14.39
CA ASN A 337 -9.16 -9.44 -14.45
C ASN A 337 -9.94 -9.08 -13.18
N HIS A 338 -10.67 -10.04 -12.60
CA HIS A 338 -11.41 -9.82 -11.37
C HIS A 338 -10.51 -9.58 -10.14
N LEU A 339 -9.25 -10.05 -10.14
CA LEU A 339 -8.29 -9.77 -9.07
C LEU A 339 -7.90 -8.29 -9.09
N TYR A 340 -7.56 -7.75 -10.26
CA TYR A 340 -7.30 -6.30 -10.43
C TYR A 340 -8.50 -5.45 -10.05
N TYR A 341 -9.72 -5.86 -10.43
CA TYR A 341 -10.93 -5.16 -10.04
C TYR A 341 -11.12 -5.11 -8.52
N LYS A 342 -10.86 -6.23 -7.84
CA LYS A 342 -10.94 -6.31 -6.38
C LYS A 342 -9.87 -5.45 -5.72
N ARG A 343 -8.61 -5.51 -6.17
CA ARG A 343 -7.50 -4.66 -5.71
C ARG A 343 -7.82 -3.18 -5.88
N ALA A 344 -8.32 -2.77 -7.04
CA ALA A 344 -8.68 -1.38 -7.30
C ALA A 344 -9.76 -0.85 -6.35
N ARG A 345 -10.77 -1.67 -6.04
CA ARG A 345 -11.80 -1.34 -5.06
C ARG A 345 -11.25 -1.20 -3.64
N CYS A 346 -10.35 -2.09 -3.25
CA CYS A 346 -9.77 -2.07 -1.92
C CYS A 346 -8.78 -0.92 -1.75
N ASN A 347 -7.90 -0.65 -2.73
CA ASN A 347 -6.98 0.49 -2.70
C ASN A 347 -7.72 1.84 -2.63
N ALA A 348 -8.93 1.93 -3.20
CA ALA A 348 -9.72 3.15 -3.18
C ALA A 348 -10.35 3.46 -1.81
N GLU A 349 -10.52 2.46 -0.95
CA GLU A 349 -11.13 2.64 0.38
C GLU A 349 -10.09 2.56 1.50
N LEU A 350 -8.94 1.97 1.24
CA LEU A 350 -7.85 1.91 2.20
C LEU A 350 -7.27 3.31 2.42
N LEU A 351 -7.14 3.73 3.67
CA LEU A 351 -6.73 5.08 4.10
C LEU A 351 -7.71 6.20 3.73
N GLY A 352 -8.97 5.88 3.51
CA GLY A 352 -10.03 6.81 3.17
C GLY A 352 -10.45 6.77 1.69
N SER A 353 -11.65 7.27 1.42
CA SER A 353 -12.21 7.27 0.06
C SER A 353 -11.57 8.35 -0.84
N PRO A 354 -11.66 8.22 -2.18
CA PRO A 354 -11.21 9.29 -3.09
C PRO A 354 -11.88 10.64 -2.83
N ALA A 355 -13.11 10.64 -2.31
CA ALA A 355 -13.81 11.87 -1.96
C ALA A 355 -13.19 12.55 -0.74
N SER A 356 -12.85 11.79 0.31
CA SER A 356 -12.18 12.34 1.50
C SER A 356 -10.76 12.84 1.17
N GLN A 357 -10.06 12.17 0.27
CA GLN A 357 -8.74 12.59 -0.20
C GLN A 357 -8.81 13.91 -1.00
N ARG A 358 -9.83 14.09 -1.87
CA ARG A 358 -10.06 15.37 -2.55
C ARG A 358 -10.40 16.51 -1.58
N GLU A 359 -11.18 16.24 -0.57
CA GLU A 359 -11.45 17.21 0.50
C GLU A 359 -10.16 17.62 1.23
N GLN A 360 -9.28 16.67 1.50
CA GLN A 360 -7.97 16.95 2.08
C GLN A 360 -7.12 17.84 1.16
N VAL A 361 -7.09 17.57 -0.14
CA VAL A 361 -6.41 18.40 -1.15
C VAL A 361 -6.94 19.85 -1.11
N VAL A 362 -8.27 20.03 -1.10
CA VAL A 362 -8.88 21.37 -1.03
C VAL A 362 -8.44 22.10 0.23
N ARG A 363 -8.51 21.46 1.40
CA ARG A 363 -8.10 22.07 2.67
C ARG A 363 -6.62 22.48 2.68
N MET A 364 -5.74 21.65 2.11
CA MET A 364 -4.32 21.99 1.99
C MET A 364 -4.07 23.19 1.07
N LEU A 365 -4.82 23.29 -0.04
CA LEU A 365 -4.74 24.44 -0.95
C LEU A 365 -5.27 25.73 -0.31
N GLU A 366 -6.35 25.67 0.46
CA GLU A 366 -6.89 26.81 1.21
C GLU A 366 -5.90 27.31 2.27
N GLN A 367 -5.23 26.39 2.98
CA GLN A 367 -4.19 26.74 3.97
C GLN A 367 -2.97 27.41 3.33
N LYS A 368 -2.58 27.02 2.11
CA LYS A 368 -1.50 27.68 1.36
C LYS A 368 -1.85 29.05 0.82
N ALA A 369 -3.14 29.31 0.59
CA ALA A 369 -3.63 30.58 0.06
C ALA A 369 -3.89 31.63 1.17
N ALA A 370 -3.97 31.23 2.44
CA ALA A 370 -4.23 32.09 3.59
C ALA A 370 -2.93 32.67 4.17
#